data_82bb6d957d8f070fbb5e4a9d1e30dfc6
#
_entry.id   82bb6d957d8f070fbb5e4a9d1e30dfc6
#
_cell.length_a   1.000
_cell.length_b   1.000
_cell.length_c   1.000
_cell.angle_alpha   90.00
_cell.angle_beta   90.00
_cell.angle_gamma   90.00
#
_symmetry.space_group_name_H-M   'P 1'
#
loop_
_entity.id
_entity.type
_entity.pdbx_description
1 polymer ?
#
loop_
_entity_poly.entity_id
_entity_poly.type
_entity_poly.pdbx_seq_one_letter_code
_entity_poly.pdbx_strand_id
1 'polypeptide(L)'
;MSPRRYTVDPSKGVLHVEWPLFGELSRALALKVARSYDPEIVLGVATAGVVPGAVVAAILHREFHSIVVSRSLAAESVRETPQVLSAAPSAVRGKRVLIVDETCDQGDTMRLAVGAVVNAGAAEVRTAVSFKTGSYVPDFHALATESTIVLPWDREVLVDGELVPNPLYEDAMQAGGSFSPRDSE
;
A
#
# COMPACT_ATOMS: atom_id res chain seq x y z
N MET A 1 -4.58 -18.91 13.65
CA MET A 1 -3.80 -17.82 13.00
C MET A 1 -3.93 -16.61 13.91
N SER A 2 -2.87 -16.17 14.60
CA SER A 2 -2.98 -14.99 15.46
C SER A 2 -2.99 -13.75 14.57
N PRO A 3 -4.04 -12.90 14.63
CA PRO A 3 -4.13 -11.74 13.77
C PRO A 3 -2.97 -10.78 14.08
N ARG A 4 -2.44 -10.12 13.05
CA ARG A 4 -1.56 -8.97 13.23
C ARG A 4 -2.29 -7.96 14.11
N ARG A 5 -1.85 -7.77 15.33
CA ARG A 5 -2.34 -6.67 16.15
C ARG A 5 -1.74 -5.38 15.62
N TYR A 6 -2.44 -4.73 14.69
CA TYR A 6 -2.26 -3.29 14.55
C TYR A 6 -2.78 -2.69 15.85
N THR A 7 -1.94 -2.02 16.57
CA THR A 7 -2.40 -1.21 17.70
C THR A 7 -3.10 -0.01 17.08
N VAL A 8 -4.41 -0.08 17.01
CA VAL A 8 -5.21 1.06 16.59
C VAL A 8 -5.13 2.09 17.70
N ASP A 9 -4.65 3.28 17.38
CA ASP A 9 -4.73 4.42 18.27
C ASP A 9 -6.12 5.05 18.12
N PRO A 10 -7.04 4.89 19.08
CA PRO A 10 -8.40 5.40 18.94
C PRO A 10 -8.46 6.93 18.79
N SER A 11 -7.41 7.64 19.24
CA SER A 11 -7.33 9.10 19.15
C SER A 11 -7.13 9.60 17.72
N LYS A 12 -6.64 8.75 16.82
CA LYS A 12 -6.34 9.09 15.42
C LYS A 12 -7.51 8.88 14.47
N GLY A 13 -8.60 8.29 14.95
CA GLY A 13 -9.78 7.98 14.14
C GLY A 13 -9.55 6.88 13.09
N VAL A 14 -10.60 6.56 12.35
CA VAL A 14 -10.60 5.52 11.31
C VAL A 14 -11.04 6.12 9.99
N LEU A 15 -10.27 5.87 8.94
CA LEU A 15 -10.62 6.20 7.57
C LEU A 15 -11.10 4.94 6.85
N HIS A 16 -12.40 4.85 6.61
CA HIS A 16 -12.98 3.81 5.75
C HIS A 16 -12.85 4.21 4.29
N VAL A 17 -12.12 3.40 3.54
CA VAL A 17 -11.92 3.62 2.10
C VAL A 17 -12.86 2.71 1.33
N GLU A 18 -13.85 3.30 0.67
CA GLU A 18 -14.73 2.58 -0.25
C GLU A 18 -14.11 2.51 -1.64
N TRP A 19 -14.55 1.55 -2.48
CA TRP A 19 -14.03 1.36 -3.85
C TRP A 19 -14.05 2.62 -4.70
N PRO A 20 -15.13 3.45 -4.70
CA PRO A 20 -15.13 4.70 -5.47
C PRO A 20 -14.03 5.67 -5.01
N LEU A 21 -13.86 5.87 -3.70
CA LEU A 21 -12.81 6.73 -3.16
C LEU A 21 -11.42 6.20 -3.50
N PHE A 22 -11.19 4.89 -3.36
CA PHE A 22 -9.92 4.26 -3.75
C PHE A 22 -9.62 4.48 -5.24
N GLY A 23 -10.63 4.37 -6.11
CA GLY A 23 -10.49 4.64 -7.54
C GLY A 23 -10.06 6.08 -7.83
N GLU A 24 -10.68 7.06 -7.17
CA GLU A 24 -10.31 8.48 -7.34
C GLU A 24 -8.93 8.80 -6.77
N LEU A 25 -8.55 8.22 -5.64
CA LEU A 25 -7.20 8.36 -5.08
C LEU A 25 -6.14 7.75 -6.00
N SER A 26 -6.42 6.60 -6.60
CA SER A 26 -5.51 5.97 -7.57
C SER A 26 -5.34 6.81 -8.83
N ARG A 27 -6.41 7.44 -9.32
CA ARG A 27 -6.35 8.41 -10.45
C ARG A 27 -5.53 9.64 -10.08
N ALA A 28 -5.75 10.21 -8.90
CA ALA A 28 -4.98 11.35 -8.41
C ALA A 28 -3.49 11.01 -8.27
N LEU A 29 -3.16 9.80 -7.78
CA LEU A 29 -1.79 9.32 -7.67
C LEU A 29 -1.13 9.20 -9.04
N ALA A 30 -1.79 8.56 -10.00
CA ALA A 30 -1.29 8.41 -11.36
C ALA A 30 -1.06 9.76 -12.04
N LEU A 31 -1.96 10.73 -11.85
CA LEU A 31 -1.80 12.10 -12.36
C LEU A 31 -0.60 12.83 -11.72
N LYS A 32 -0.38 12.68 -10.40
CA LYS A 32 0.80 13.24 -9.72
C LYS A 32 2.09 12.67 -10.30
N VAL A 33 2.14 11.36 -10.51
CA VAL A 33 3.27 10.67 -11.14
C VAL A 33 3.52 11.23 -12.54
N ALA A 34 2.52 11.20 -13.42
CA ALA A 34 2.64 11.57 -14.82
C ALA A 34 3.13 13.03 -15.04
N ARG A 35 2.94 13.92 -14.05
CA ARG A 35 3.38 15.33 -14.15
C ARG A 35 4.88 15.51 -14.03
N SER A 36 5.58 14.60 -13.40
CA SER A 36 7.01 14.79 -13.07
C SER A 36 7.86 13.52 -13.23
N TYR A 37 7.25 12.39 -13.57
CA TYR A 37 7.94 11.13 -13.77
C TYR A 37 7.23 10.28 -14.82
N ASP A 38 8.02 9.71 -15.73
CA ASP A 38 7.56 8.82 -16.79
C ASP A 38 8.15 7.42 -16.56
N PRO A 39 7.54 6.59 -15.68
CA PRO A 39 8.03 5.23 -15.45
C PRO A 39 7.80 4.36 -16.69
N GLU A 40 8.70 3.42 -16.94
CA GLU A 40 8.53 2.37 -17.96
C GLU A 40 7.87 1.13 -17.36
N ILE A 41 8.10 0.92 -16.05
CA ILE A 41 7.55 -0.22 -15.29
C ILE A 41 6.94 0.30 -13.98
N VAL A 42 5.79 -0.22 -13.62
CA VAL A 42 5.19 -0.09 -12.29
C VAL A 42 5.35 -1.41 -11.54
N LEU A 43 5.88 -1.35 -10.33
CA LEU A 43 6.14 -2.51 -9.48
C LEU A 43 5.34 -2.41 -8.19
N GLY A 44 4.34 -3.27 -8.02
CA GLY A 44 3.55 -3.35 -6.78
C GLY A 44 4.27 -4.16 -5.69
N VAL A 45 4.27 -3.66 -4.46
CA VAL A 45 4.78 -4.40 -3.30
C VAL A 45 3.70 -5.38 -2.82
N ALA A 46 3.94 -6.65 -3.02
CA ALA A 46 2.96 -7.67 -2.63
C ALA A 46 2.96 -7.87 -1.09
N THR A 47 1.76 -8.07 -0.50
CA THR A 47 0.49 -8.42 -1.14
C THR A 47 -0.36 -7.20 -1.48
N ALA A 48 -0.59 -6.29 -0.53
CA ALA A 48 -1.64 -5.27 -0.64
C ALA A 48 -1.30 -4.17 -1.64
N GLY A 49 -0.02 -3.81 -1.81
CA GLY A 49 0.44 -2.84 -2.80
C GLY A 49 0.27 -3.28 -4.27
N VAL A 50 -0.05 -4.56 -4.51
CA VAL A 50 -0.38 -5.05 -5.86
C VAL A 50 -1.65 -4.38 -6.38
N VAL A 51 -2.65 -4.17 -5.53
CA VAL A 51 -3.93 -3.59 -5.94
C VAL A 51 -3.76 -2.15 -6.46
N PRO A 52 -3.20 -1.19 -5.67
CA PRO A 52 -2.95 0.16 -6.18
C PRO A 52 -1.93 0.18 -7.31
N GLY A 53 -0.90 -0.66 -7.26
CA GLY A 53 0.12 -0.76 -8.30
C GLY A 53 -0.47 -1.13 -9.66
N ALA A 54 -1.32 -2.15 -9.72
CA ALA A 54 -1.97 -2.59 -10.95
C ALA A 54 -2.92 -1.50 -11.52
N VAL A 55 -3.67 -0.82 -10.65
CA VAL A 55 -4.56 0.28 -11.08
C VAL A 55 -3.75 1.45 -11.62
N VAL A 56 -2.69 1.88 -10.92
CA VAL A 56 -1.81 2.96 -11.38
C VAL A 56 -1.14 2.59 -12.70
N ALA A 57 -0.64 1.35 -12.86
CA ALA A 57 -0.05 0.86 -14.10
C ALA A 57 -1.03 0.92 -15.27
N ALA A 58 -2.27 0.48 -15.04
CA ALA A 58 -3.33 0.53 -16.06
C ALA A 58 -3.63 1.98 -16.50
N ILE A 59 -3.72 2.92 -15.57
CA ILE A 59 -3.96 4.34 -15.86
C ILE A 59 -2.78 4.97 -16.63
N LEU A 60 -1.56 4.62 -16.25
CA LEU A 60 -0.34 5.13 -16.89
C LEU A 60 0.00 4.42 -18.22
N HIS A 61 -0.73 3.37 -18.57
CA HIS A 61 -0.39 2.49 -19.70
C HIS A 61 1.04 1.94 -19.62
N ARG A 62 1.40 1.40 -18.46
CA ARG A 62 2.75 0.84 -18.20
C ARG A 62 2.68 -0.63 -17.86
N GLU A 63 3.79 -1.33 -18.13
CA GLU A 63 3.97 -2.72 -17.74
C GLU A 63 3.94 -2.84 -16.21
N PHE A 64 3.23 -3.88 -15.71
CA PHE A 64 3.08 -4.13 -14.28
C PHE A 64 3.79 -5.41 -13.86
N HIS A 65 4.54 -5.31 -12.78
CA HIS A 65 5.16 -6.44 -12.06
C HIS A 65 4.91 -6.32 -10.56
N SER A 66 5.32 -7.35 -9.80
CA SER A 66 5.29 -7.31 -8.34
C SER A 66 6.59 -7.81 -7.72
N ILE A 67 6.85 -7.38 -6.49
CA ILE A 67 7.92 -7.88 -5.63
C ILE A 67 7.32 -8.22 -4.26
N VAL A 68 7.76 -9.34 -3.68
CA VAL A 68 7.29 -9.75 -2.36
C VAL A 68 8.26 -9.26 -1.30
N VAL A 69 7.80 -8.35 -0.46
CA VAL A 69 8.50 -7.91 0.75
C VAL A 69 7.57 -8.16 1.94
N SER A 70 7.97 -8.97 2.90
CA SER A 70 7.09 -9.36 3.99
C SER A 70 7.81 -9.37 5.34
N ARG A 71 7.06 -8.99 6.38
CA ARG A 71 7.41 -9.21 7.79
C ARG A 71 6.93 -10.56 8.31
N SER A 72 6.05 -11.25 7.55
CA SER A 72 5.49 -12.53 7.97
C SER A 72 6.48 -13.68 7.70
N LEU A 73 6.70 -14.51 8.71
CA LEU A 73 7.22 -15.86 8.53
C LEU A 73 6.02 -16.78 8.25
N ALA A 74 6.16 -17.68 7.29
CA ALA A 74 5.16 -18.74 7.12
C ALA A 74 5.06 -19.50 8.45
N ALA A 75 3.96 -19.36 9.09
CA ALA A 75 3.40 -20.17 10.15
C ALA A 75 3.22 -19.56 11.53
N GLU A 76 3.98 -18.65 12.14
CA GLU A 76 3.61 -18.24 13.53
C GLU A 76 4.33 -17.01 14.13
N SER A 77 5.29 -16.41 13.44
CA SER A 77 5.98 -15.24 13.99
C SER A 77 6.04 -14.06 13.02
N VAL A 78 5.84 -12.85 13.55
CA VAL A 78 6.09 -11.60 12.83
C VAL A 78 7.54 -11.22 13.05
N ARG A 79 8.29 -11.02 11.96
CA ARG A 79 9.67 -10.50 12.06
C ARG A 79 9.63 -9.04 12.49
N GLU A 80 10.59 -8.65 13.31
CA GLU A 80 10.78 -7.24 13.66
C GLU A 80 11.12 -6.40 12.43
N THR A 81 11.88 -6.97 11.48
CA THR A 81 12.25 -6.32 10.23
C THR A 81 11.70 -7.06 9.02
N PRO A 82 11.20 -6.36 7.98
CA PRO A 82 10.76 -6.98 6.74
C PRO A 82 11.93 -7.60 5.98
N GLN A 83 11.63 -8.58 5.11
CA GLN A 83 12.62 -9.18 4.21
C GLN A 83 12.05 -9.27 2.80
N VAL A 84 12.93 -9.17 1.81
CA VAL A 84 12.61 -9.44 0.41
C VAL A 84 12.50 -10.95 0.23
N LEU A 85 11.32 -11.43 -0.16
CA LEU A 85 11.03 -12.86 -0.33
C LEU A 85 11.04 -13.30 -1.80
N SER A 86 11.02 -12.37 -2.75
CA SER A 86 11.19 -12.67 -4.18
C SER A 86 12.27 -11.77 -4.78
N ALA A 87 12.99 -12.28 -5.77
CA ALA A 87 13.89 -11.42 -6.55
C ALA A 87 13.08 -10.33 -7.27
N ALA A 88 13.69 -9.15 -7.45
CA ALA A 88 13.12 -8.14 -8.35
C ALA A 88 13.09 -8.71 -9.79
N PRO A 89 12.03 -8.43 -10.56
CA PRO A 89 11.91 -8.91 -11.94
C PRO A 89 13.10 -8.44 -12.79
N SER A 90 13.63 -9.32 -13.64
CA SER A 90 14.74 -8.97 -14.56
C SER A 90 14.36 -7.84 -15.54
N ALA A 91 13.06 -7.67 -15.80
CA ALA A 91 12.49 -6.61 -16.63
C ALA A 91 12.87 -5.19 -16.16
N VAL A 92 13.16 -4.99 -14.87
CA VAL A 92 13.51 -3.66 -14.32
C VAL A 92 14.89 -3.17 -14.77
N ARG A 93 15.75 -4.04 -15.30
CA ARG A 93 17.13 -3.68 -15.68
C ARG A 93 17.16 -2.57 -16.73
N GLY A 94 17.86 -1.47 -16.41
CA GLY A 94 18.00 -0.31 -17.28
C GLY A 94 16.71 0.52 -17.44
N LYS A 95 15.67 0.26 -16.63
CA LYS A 95 14.36 0.92 -16.72
C LYS A 95 14.16 1.95 -15.62
N ARG A 96 13.28 2.93 -15.91
CA ARG A 96 12.69 3.80 -14.90
C ARG A 96 11.53 3.07 -14.24
N VAL A 97 11.63 2.83 -12.94
CA VAL A 97 10.68 2.00 -12.18
C VAL A 97 9.94 2.84 -11.15
N LEU A 98 8.61 2.73 -11.12
CA LEU A 98 7.77 3.24 -10.05
C LEU A 98 7.40 2.10 -9.12
N ILE A 99 7.84 2.14 -7.87
CA ILE A 99 7.42 1.19 -6.84
C ILE A 99 6.18 1.73 -6.15
N VAL A 100 5.13 0.92 -6.08
CA VAL A 100 3.82 1.30 -5.50
C VAL A 100 3.48 0.38 -4.33
N ASP A 101 3.05 1.00 -3.21
CA ASP A 101 2.50 0.30 -2.05
C ASP A 101 1.17 0.94 -1.63
N GLU A 102 0.37 0.25 -0.80
CA GLU A 102 -0.90 0.79 -0.33
C GLU A 102 -0.70 1.85 0.75
N THR A 103 0.16 1.57 1.74
CA THR A 103 0.43 2.44 2.88
C THR A 103 1.92 2.51 3.17
N CYS A 104 2.38 3.62 3.72
CA CYS A 104 3.75 3.74 4.18
C CYS A 104 3.82 4.56 5.47
N ASP A 105 4.36 3.93 6.51
CA ASP A 105 4.59 4.55 7.83
C ASP A 105 6.07 4.91 8.00
N GLN A 106 6.92 3.98 8.44
CA GLN A 106 8.35 4.21 8.66
C GLN A 106 9.20 3.91 7.41
N GLY A 107 8.64 3.26 6.41
CA GLY A 107 9.26 3.03 5.10
C GLY A 107 10.21 1.84 5.00
N ASP A 108 10.26 0.95 5.98
CA ASP A 108 11.20 -0.18 5.96
C ASP A 108 10.95 -1.12 4.77
N THR A 109 9.67 -1.46 4.51
CA THR A 109 9.27 -2.26 3.36
C THR A 109 9.66 -1.58 2.04
N MET A 110 9.38 -0.28 1.94
CA MET A 110 9.67 0.51 0.75
C MET A 110 11.19 0.59 0.48
N ARG A 111 12.01 0.85 1.52
CA ARG A 111 13.48 0.88 1.38
C ARG A 111 14.04 -0.44 0.88
N LEU A 112 13.51 -1.56 1.38
CA LEU A 112 13.94 -2.89 0.92
C LEU A 112 13.55 -3.16 -0.54
N ALA A 113 12.33 -2.78 -0.92
CA ALA A 113 11.89 -2.88 -2.31
C ALA A 113 12.77 -2.04 -3.24
N VAL A 114 13.06 -0.79 -2.85
CA VAL A 114 13.99 0.11 -3.60
C VAL A 114 15.37 -0.53 -3.72
N GLY A 115 15.94 -1.01 -2.61
CA GLY A 115 17.26 -1.66 -2.62
C GLY A 115 17.31 -2.87 -3.55
N ALA A 116 16.28 -3.72 -3.53
CA ALA A 116 16.20 -4.88 -4.41
C ALA A 116 16.11 -4.50 -5.90
N VAL A 117 15.33 -3.49 -6.24
CA VAL A 117 15.14 -3.00 -7.62
C VAL A 117 16.41 -2.30 -8.15
N VAL A 118 17.05 -1.49 -7.32
CA VAL A 118 18.35 -0.86 -7.66
C VAL A 118 19.43 -1.93 -7.89
N ASN A 119 19.52 -2.93 -7.00
CA ASN A 119 20.46 -4.02 -7.15
C ASN A 119 20.19 -4.90 -8.39
N ALA A 120 18.94 -4.97 -8.86
CA ALA A 120 18.58 -5.63 -10.12
C ALA A 120 18.97 -4.82 -11.37
N GLY A 121 19.46 -3.57 -11.18
CA GLY A 121 19.99 -2.73 -12.24
C GLY A 121 18.99 -1.76 -12.87
N ALA A 122 17.94 -1.36 -12.15
CA ALA A 122 17.06 -0.28 -12.60
C ALA A 122 17.86 1.02 -12.82
N ALA A 123 17.49 1.78 -13.85
CA ALA A 123 18.16 3.06 -14.17
C ALA A 123 17.73 4.18 -13.23
N GLU A 124 16.48 4.19 -12.84
CA GLU A 124 15.91 5.14 -11.87
C GLU A 124 14.78 4.47 -11.13
N VAL A 125 14.65 4.77 -9.84
CA VAL A 125 13.57 4.23 -9.00
C VAL A 125 12.91 5.38 -8.26
N ARG A 126 11.58 5.46 -8.35
CA ARG A 126 10.74 6.33 -7.52
C ARG A 126 9.66 5.55 -6.81
N THR A 127 9.14 6.14 -5.75
CA THR A 127 8.22 5.50 -4.81
C THR A 127 6.88 6.21 -4.78
N ALA A 128 5.79 5.45 -4.72
CA ALA A 128 4.45 5.97 -4.62
C ALA A 128 3.63 5.15 -3.61
N VAL A 129 2.74 5.81 -2.87
CA VAL A 129 1.80 5.13 -1.98
C VAL A 129 0.41 5.75 -2.09
N SER A 130 -0.62 4.93 -1.88
CA SER A 130 -1.98 5.47 -1.77
C SER A 130 -2.08 6.32 -0.51
N PHE A 131 -1.56 5.85 0.62
CA PHE A 131 -1.66 6.54 1.90
C PHE A 131 -0.29 6.67 2.58
N LYS A 132 0.11 7.91 2.87
CA LYS A 132 1.24 8.21 3.74
C LYS A 132 0.72 8.37 5.17
N THR A 133 1.16 7.50 6.09
CA THR A 133 0.65 7.46 7.47
C THR A 133 1.70 7.85 8.53
N GLY A 134 2.97 7.95 8.18
CA GLY A 134 4.05 8.20 9.13
C GLY A 134 5.15 9.10 8.61
N SER A 135 6.36 8.88 9.14
CA SER A 135 7.52 9.75 8.92
C SER A 135 8.21 9.57 7.57
N TYR A 136 8.05 8.42 6.92
CA TYR A 136 8.63 8.20 5.60
C TYR A 136 7.99 9.12 4.55
N VAL A 137 8.83 9.68 3.69
CA VAL A 137 8.38 10.56 2.61
C VAL A 137 8.60 9.85 1.27
N PRO A 138 7.55 9.22 0.70
CA PRO A 138 7.62 8.70 -0.66
C PRO A 138 7.68 9.85 -1.68
N ASP A 139 8.17 9.59 -2.89
CA ASP A 139 8.18 10.59 -3.97
C ASP A 139 6.76 11.06 -4.31
N PHE A 140 5.79 10.13 -4.24
CA PHE A 140 4.38 10.41 -4.51
C PHE A 140 3.47 9.77 -3.47
N HIS A 141 2.40 10.45 -3.12
CA HIS A 141 1.30 9.89 -2.32
C HIS A 141 -0.03 10.49 -2.74
N ALA A 142 -1.10 9.69 -2.66
CA ALA A 142 -2.43 10.20 -2.96
C ALA A 142 -2.96 11.03 -1.79
N LEU A 143 -2.92 10.48 -0.58
CA LEU A 143 -3.41 11.11 0.65
C LEU A 143 -2.38 10.93 1.79
N ALA A 144 -2.21 11.96 2.62
CA ALA A 144 -1.52 11.87 3.90
C ALA A 144 -2.55 11.90 5.03
N THR A 145 -2.45 10.95 5.97
CA THR A 145 -3.34 10.86 7.13
C THR A 145 -2.66 10.14 8.27
N GLU A 146 -3.05 10.42 9.50
CA GLU A 146 -2.63 9.66 10.69
C GLU A 146 -3.68 8.61 11.11
N SER A 147 -4.85 8.62 10.48
CA SER A 147 -5.93 7.70 10.80
C SER A 147 -5.58 6.25 10.46
N THR A 148 -6.16 5.32 11.19
CA THR A 148 -6.18 3.91 10.81
C THR A 148 -6.97 3.75 9.52
N ILE A 149 -6.37 3.12 8.50
CA ILE A 149 -7.00 2.96 7.20
C ILE A 149 -7.59 1.56 7.10
N VAL A 150 -8.88 1.50 6.79
CA VAL A 150 -9.58 0.26 6.43
C VAL A 150 -9.81 0.26 4.93
N LEU A 151 -9.07 -0.58 4.23
CA LEU A 151 -9.11 -0.68 2.78
C LEU A 151 -10.32 -1.51 2.31
N PRO A 152 -10.86 -1.27 1.11
CA PRO A 152 -12.09 -1.92 0.67
C PRO A 152 -11.97 -3.45 0.54
N TRP A 153 -10.78 -3.98 0.30
CA TRP A 153 -10.51 -5.42 0.22
C TRP A 153 -10.09 -6.05 1.54
N ASP A 154 -9.95 -5.27 2.58
CA ASP A 154 -9.48 -5.71 3.91
C ASP A 154 -10.55 -5.54 4.99
N ARG A 155 -11.72 -5.06 4.59
CA ARG A 155 -12.85 -4.76 5.45
C ARG A 155 -13.52 -6.01 6.03
N GLU A 156 -13.57 -7.07 5.22
CA GLU A 156 -14.20 -8.33 5.57
C GLU A 156 -13.26 -9.48 5.25
N VAL A 157 -13.39 -10.56 5.99
CA VAL A 157 -12.65 -11.81 5.81
C VAL A 157 -13.61 -13.00 5.78
N LEU A 158 -13.20 -14.08 5.11
CA LEU A 158 -13.97 -15.31 5.05
C LEU A 158 -13.67 -16.16 6.28
N VAL A 159 -14.70 -16.47 7.07
CA VAL A 159 -14.64 -17.39 8.21
C VAL A 159 -15.77 -18.40 8.05
N ASP A 160 -15.45 -19.67 8.04
CA ASP A 160 -16.39 -20.80 7.92
C ASP A 160 -17.40 -20.68 6.75
N GLY A 161 -16.96 -20.04 5.64
CA GLY A 161 -17.78 -19.86 4.43
C GLY A 161 -18.63 -18.58 4.42
N GLU A 162 -18.58 -17.76 5.45
CA GLU A 162 -19.29 -16.49 5.54
C GLU A 162 -18.32 -15.30 5.57
N LEU A 163 -18.73 -14.19 4.95
CA LEU A 163 -18.00 -12.92 5.06
C LEU A 163 -18.36 -12.27 6.40
N VAL A 164 -17.33 -12.05 7.22
CA VAL A 164 -17.47 -11.38 8.51
C VAL A 164 -16.57 -10.13 8.54
N PRO A 165 -16.90 -9.10 9.33
CA PRO A 165 -16.01 -7.97 9.55
C PRO A 165 -14.62 -8.45 9.96
N ASN A 166 -13.58 -7.82 9.41
CA ASN A 166 -12.20 -8.22 9.70
C ASN A 166 -11.88 -7.94 11.19
N PRO A 167 -11.56 -8.98 11.99
CA PRO A 167 -11.28 -8.82 13.42
C PRO A 167 -10.11 -7.88 13.73
N LEU A 168 -9.24 -7.63 12.76
CA LEU A 168 -8.12 -6.68 12.91
C LEU A 168 -8.58 -5.25 13.18
N TYR A 169 -9.79 -4.92 12.77
CA TYR A 169 -10.34 -3.56 12.85
C TYR A 169 -11.50 -3.44 13.85
N GLU A 170 -11.86 -4.50 14.59
CA GLU A 170 -12.99 -4.48 15.53
C GLU A 170 -12.87 -3.35 16.56
N ASP A 171 -11.70 -3.22 17.20
CA ASP A 171 -11.44 -2.17 18.19
C ASP A 171 -11.51 -0.76 17.55
N ALA A 172 -11.05 -0.63 16.31
CA ALA A 172 -11.11 0.61 15.55
C ALA A 172 -12.53 1.00 15.16
N MET A 173 -13.33 0.02 14.75
CA MET A 173 -14.71 0.22 14.34
C MET A 173 -15.62 0.57 15.54
N GLN A 174 -15.31 0.05 16.73
CA GLN A 174 -16.06 0.36 17.95
C GLN A 174 -15.68 1.74 18.54
N ALA A 175 -14.45 2.21 18.33
CA ALA A 175 -13.97 3.48 18.85
C ALA A 175 -14.27 4.69 17.93
N GLY A 176 -14.49 4.46 16.64
CA GLY A 176 -14.65 5.51 15.63
C GLY A 176 -16.10 5.73 15.23
N GLY A 177 -16.69 6.83 15.69
CA GLY A 177 -17.89 7.37 15.05
C GLY A 177 -17.64 7.57 13.53
N SER A 178 -18.58 7.16 12.71
CA SER A 178 -18.53 7.26 11.25
C SER A 178 -18.21 8.68 10.79
N PHE A 179 -17.05 8.89 10.16
CA PHE A 179 -16.80 10.09 9.37
C PHE A 179 -17.69 10.01 8.11
N SER A 180 -18.77 10.77 8.11
CA SER A 180 -19.57 11.00 6.92
C SER A 180 -19.00 12.21 6.18
N PRO A 181 -18.74 12.16 4.86
CA PRO A 181 -18.23 13.31 4.08
C PRO A 181 -19.25 14.45 3.88
N ARG A 182 -20.29 14.57 4.71
CA ARG A 182 -21.38 15.53 4.51
C ARG A 182 -21.32 16.80 5.34
N ASP A 183 -20.28 17.01 6.14
CA ASP A 183 -20.18 18.17 7.04
C ASP A 183 -19.09 19.17 6.64
N SER A 184 -19.00 19.47 5.34
CA SER A 184 -18.30 20.67 4.88
C SER A 184 -19.13 21.35 3.80
N GLU A 185 -20.10 22.19 4.27
CA GLU A 185 -20.59 23.32 3.48
C GLU A 185 -19.57 24.46 3.48
#